data_87d55241f3d33dc8c0ae892f42e72fdd
#
_entry.id   87d55241f3d33dc8c0ae892f42e72fdd
#
_cell.length_a   1.000
_cell.length_b   1.000
_cell.length_c   1.000
_cell.angle_alpha   90.00
_cell.angle_beta   90.00
_cell.angle_gamma   90.00
#
_symmetry.space_group_name_H-M   'P 1'
#
loop_
_entity.id
_entity.type
_entity.pdbx_description
1 polymer ?
#
loop_
_entity_poly.entity_id
_entity_poly.type
_entity_poly.pdbx_seq_one_letter_code
_entity_poly.pdbx_strand_id
1 'polypeptide(L)'
;MPLLATLAGAALVGLLIYGVSTQSASRTLDQRVAEHRFPSAPQPGRTLPRLSGAGTISLASLRGRVVVLNFWASWCEPCRVEAPLLQQTQSQLSGHRGTVLGVTYRDTTSDSRDFVRRYRLTFPEVRDGDGDFARAYGTNQLPETFVVDRAGRVVAISRGEVSRSFLRRATALAESA
;
A
#
# COMPACT_ATOMS: atom_id res chain seq x y z
N MET A 1 -42.21 0.42 21.68
CA MET A 1 -41.70 -0.18 20.43
C MET A 1 -41.22 0.83 19.34
N PRO A 2 -41.72 2.08 19.20
CA PRO A 2 -41.22 2.97 18.15
C PRO A 2 -39.79 3.45 18.34
N LEU A 3 -39.33 3.63 19.57
CA LEU A 3 -37.97 4.14 19.89
C LEU A 3 -36.85 3.18 19.45
N LEU A 4 -37.02 1.88 19.57
CA LEU A 4 -36.08 0.86 19.12
C LEU A 4 -35.97 0.79 17.59
N ALA A 5 -37.09 0.97 16.90
CA ALA A 5 -37.11 0.98 15.44
C ALA A 5 -36.39 2.22 14.86
N THR A 6 -36.53 3.39 15.50
CA THR A 6 -35.83 4.63 15.09
C THR A 6 -34.33 4.55 15.35
N LEU A 7 -33.90 3.98 16.48
CA LEU A 7 -32.47 3.77 16.78
C LEU A 7 -31.81 2.78 15.81
N ALA A 8 -32.51 1.68 15.48
CA ALA A 8 -32.03 0.71 14.51
C ALA A 8 -31.91 1.33 13.10
N GLY A 9 -32.87 2.16 12.70
CA GLY A 9 -32.82 2.89 11.44
C GLY A 9 -31.66 3.88 11.37
N ALA A 10 -31.44 4.65 12.44
CA ALA A 10 -30.32 5.60 12.51
C ALA A 10 -28.95 4.89 12.46
N ALA A 11 -28.81 3.74 13.13
CA ALA A 11 -27.58 2.94 13.09
C ALA A 11 -27.32 2.37 11.68
N LEU A 12 -28.38 1.90 11.01
CA LEU A 12 -28.27 1.38 9.63
C LEU A 12 -27.85 2.47 8.64
N VAL A 13 -28.44 3.65 8.75
CA VAL A 13 -28.07 4.82 7.92
C VAL A 13 -26.63 5.26 8.21
N GLY A 14 -26.21 5.26 9.48
CA GLY A 14 -24.84 5.55 9.86
C GLY A 14 -23.82 4.55 9.28
N LEU A 15 -24.14 3.26 9.29
CA LEU A 15 -23.33 2.21 8.67
C LEU A 15 -23.27 2.34 7.14
N LEU A 16 -24.38 2.71 6.50
CA LEU A 16 -24.41 2.93 5.06
C LEU A 16 -23.56 4.15 4.67
N ILE A 17 -23.68 5.27 5.40
CA ILE A 17 -22.89 6.48 5.17
C ILE A 17 -21.39 6.17 5.39
N TYR A 18 -21.05 5.43 6.44
CA TYR A 18 -19.66 5.00 6.70
C TYR A 18 -19.12 4.09 5.58
N GLY A 19 -19.91 3.12 5.13
CA GLY A 19 -19.54 2.23 4.02
C GLY A 19 -19.33 2.96 2.70
N VAL A 20 -20.20 3.93 2.37
CA VAL A 20 -20.07 4.74 1.15
C VAL A 20 -18.88 5.70 1.21
N SER A 21 -18.58 6.30 2.36
CA SER A 21 -17.44 7.21 2.51
C SER A 21 -16.07 6.52 2.38
N THR A 22 -15.93 5.28 2.84
CA THR A 22 -14.69 4.51 2.69
C THR A 22 -14.47 4.03 1.25
N GLN A 23 -15.53 3.70 0.52
CA GLN A 23 -15.45 3.37 -0.91
C GLN A 23 -15.10 4.58 -1.80
N SER A 24 -15.46 5.79 -1.38
CA SER A 24 -15.23 7.00 -2.15
C SER A 24 -13.74 7.37 -2.27
N ALA A 25 -12.93 7.15 -1.23
CA ALA A 25 -11.51 7.49 -1.22
C ALA A 25 -10.72 6.63 -2.22
N SER A 26 -10.98 5.32 -2.29
CA SER A 26 -10.37 4.39 -3.23
C SER A 26 -10.68 4.75 -4.68
N ARG A 27 -11.97 4.91 -4.99
CA ARG A 27 -12.41 5.26 -6.35
C ARG A 27 -11.82 6.59 -6.83
N THR A 28 -11.69 7.58 -5.92
CA THR A 28 -11.12 8.88 -6.26
C THR A 28 -9.63 8.80 -6.59
N LEU A 29 -8.85 7.97 -5.85
CA LEU A 29 -7.42 7.79 -6.12
C LEU A 29 -7.21 7.06 -7.45
N ASP A 30 -7.89 5.94 -7.64
CA ASP A 30 -7.80 5.11 -8.85
C ASP A 30 -8.22 5.89 -10.09
N GLN A 31 -9.34 6.64 -10.00
CA GLN A 31 -9.82 7.48 -11.09
C GLN A 31 -8.81 8.55 -11.48
N ARG A 32 -8.24 9.27 -10.51
CA ARG A 32 -7.23 10.32 -10.79
C ARG A 32 -6.00 9.74 -11.48
N VAL A 33 -5.52 8.59 -11.01
CA VAL A 33 -4.36 7.92 -11.63
C VAL A 33 -4.69 7.46 -13.05
N ALA A 34 -5.87 6.89 -13.28
CA ALA A 34 -6.33 6.49 -14.61
C ALA A 34 -6.46 7.70 -15.57
N GLU A 35 -6.82 8.86 -15.05
CA GLU A 35 -6.89 10.14 -15.79
C GLU A 35 -5.52 10.84 -15.93
N HIS A 36 -4.42 10.19 -15.52
CA HIS A 36 -3.05 10.76 -15.52
C HIS A 36 -2.90 12.05 -14.69
N ARG A 37 -3.75 12.22 -13.68
CA ARG A 37 -3.71 13.35 -12.74
C ARG A 37 -2.94 13.01 -11.47
N PHE A 38 -1.82 12.46 -11.55
CA PHE A 38 -0.98 11.87 -10.50
C PHE A 38 -1.08 12.59 -9.14
N PRO A 39 -1.98 12.16 -8.24
CA PRO A 39 -2.19 12.82 -6.94
C PRO A 39 -1.03 12.51 -5.98
N SER A 40 -0.81 13.41 -5.01
CA SER A 40 0.09 13.13 -3.91
C SER A 40 -0.32 11.85 -3.18
N ALA A 41 0.67 11.04 -2.80
CA ALA A 41 0.43 9.84 -2.03
C ALA A 41 -0.29 10.17 -0.71
N PRO A 42 -1.31 9.40 -0.30
CA PRO A 42 -2.00 9.61 0.97
C PRO A 42 -1.05 9.52 2.17
N GLN A 43 -1.25 10.36 3.19
CA GLN A 43 -0.51 10.36 4.46
C GLN A 43 1.03 10.22 4.31
N PRO A 44 1.71 10.98 3.47
CA PRO A 44 3.13 10.75 3.18
C PRO A 44 4.04 10.94 4.39
N GLY A 45 3.61 11.77 5.36
CA GLY A 45 4.34 12.03 6.62
C GLY A 45 4.07 11.02 7.74
N ARG A 46 3.12 10.09 7.57
CA ARG A 46 2.86 9.08 8.60
C ARG A 46 4.07 8.18 8.77
N THR A 47 4.59 8.13 9.98
CA THR A 47 5.70 7.26 10.36
C THR A 47 5.18 5.87 10.76
N LEU A 48 5.72 4.83 10.16
CA LEU A 48 5.41 3.43 10.47
C LEU A 48 6.65 2.76 11.07
N PRO A 49 6.48 1.95 12.14
CA PRO A 49 7.60 1.24 12.73
C PRO A 49 8.18 0.22 11.74
N ARG A 50 9.50 0.09 11.72
CA ARG A 50 10.18 -0.94 10.93
C ARG A 50 9.75 -2.33 11.42
N LEU A 51 9.60 -3.27 10.49
CA LEU A 51 9.34 -4.67 10.82
C LEU A 51 10.55 -5.30 11.52
N SER A 52 11.76 -4.90 11.12
CA SER A 52 13.01 -5.38 11.71
C SER A 52 13.94 -4.21 12.03
N GLY A 53 14.64 -4.29 13.16
CA GLY A 53 15.48 -3.20 13.67
C GLY A 53 14.68 -2.09 14.35
N ALA A 54 15.38 -1.06 14.79
CA ALA A 54 14.80 0.12 15.44
C ALA A 54 14.43 1.20 14.42
N GLY A 55 13.54 2.13 14.84
CA GLY A 55 13.17 3.31 14.06
C GLY A 55 11.91 3.12 13.23
N THR A 56 11.62 4.16 12.46
CA THR A 56 10.42 4.29 11.63
C THR A 56 10.78 4.70 10.21
N ILE A 57 9.85 4.51 9.28
CA ILE A 57 9.92 5.03 7.92
C ILE A 57 8.62 5.76 7.62
N SER A 58 8.69 6.89 6.93
CA SER A 58 7.56 7.52 6.27
C SER A 58 7.80 7.58 4.77
N LEU A 59 6.74 7.63 3.98
CA LEU A 59 6.89 7.81 2.52
C LEU A 59 7.57 9.16 2.19
N ALA A 60 7.32 10.19 3.01
CA ALA A 60 7.99 11.48 2.87
C ALA A 60 9.51 11.39 3.02
N SER A 61 10.03 10.47 3.85
CA SER A 61 11.48 10.26 4.01
C SER A 61 12.14 9.59 2.78
N LEU A 62 11.33 9.09 1.87
CA LEU A 62 11.78 8.46 0.61
C LEU A 62 11.62 9.37 -0.61
N ARG A 63 11.29 10.66 -0.42
CA ARG A 63 11.25 11.62 -1.54
C ARG A 63 12.56 11.65 -2.33
N GLY A 64 12.47 11.87 -3.62
CA GLY A 64 13.60 11.77 -4.55
C GLY A 64 13.89 10.35 -5.03
N ARG A 65 13.13 9.37 -4.55
CA ARG A 65 13.18 7.97 -4.99
C ARG A 65 11.87 7.55 -5.66
N VAL A 66 11.96 6.64 -6.62
CA VAL A 66 10.80 5.87 -7.05
C VAL A 66 10.50 4.83 -5.99
N VAL A 67 9.24 4.77 -5.52
CA VAL A 67 8.84 3.82 -4.48
C VAL A 67 7.74 2.90 -5.00
N VAL A 68 7.99 1.59 -4.98
CA VAL A 68 6.96 0.57 -5.16
C VAL A 68 6.43 0.22 -3.76
N LEU A 69 5.32 0.86 -3.37
CA LEU A 69 4.66 0.66 -2.09
C LEU A 69 3.72 -0.54 -2.22
N ASN A 70 4.00 -1.62 -1.49
CA ASN A 70 3.23 -2.85 -1.54
C ASN A 70 2.62 -3.17 -0.18
N PHE A 71 1.29 -3.32 -0.13
CA PHE A 71 0.55 -3.78 1.05
C PHE A 71 0.40 -5.30 0.99
N TRP A 72 0.83 -5.98 2.05
CA TRP A 72 0.85 -7.42 2.12
C TRP A 72 0.62 -7.98 3.54
N ALA A 73 0.44 -9.29 3.66
CA ALA A 73 0.42 -10.00 4.95
C ALA A 73 0.95 -11.43 4.78
N SER A 74 1.43 -12.04 5.86
CA SER A 74 1.96 -13.40 5.84
C SER A 74 0.91 -14.48 5.51
N TRP A 75 -0.35 -14.20 5.87
CA TRP A 75 -1.51 -15.07 5.62
C TRP A 75 -2.10 -14.92 4.20
N CYS A 76 -1.63 -13.92 3.43
CA CYS A 76 -2.11 -13.64 2.09
C CYS A 76 -1.43 -14.55 1.06
N GLU A 77 -2.16 -15.49 0.48
CA GLU A 77 -1.59 -16.44 -0.50
C GLU A 77 -1.08 -15.76 -1.78
N PRO A 78 -1.82 -14.82 -2.44
CA PRO A 78 -1.30 -14.13 -3.61
C PRO A 78 -0.04 -13.29 -3.31
N CYS A 79 0.10 -12.79 -2.07
CA CYS A 79 1.31 -12.06 -1.65
C CYS A 79 2.58 -12.94 -1.69
N ARG A 80 2.41 -14.25 -1.43
CA ARG A 80 3.51 -15.24 -1.53
C ARG A 80 3.97 -15.43 -2.97
N VAL A 81 3.02 -15.39 -3.90
CA VAL A 81 3.31 -15.55 -5.33
C VAL A 81 4.10 -14.35 -5.87
N GLU A 82 3.75 -13.12 -5.47
CA GLU A 82 4.41 -11.91 -5.99
C GLU A 82 5.72 -11.55 -5.26
N ALA A 83 5.98 -12.07 -4.05
CA ALA A 83 7.15 -11.72 -3.26
C ALA A 83 8.50 -11.87 -3.99
N PRO A 84 8.78 -12.96 -4.76
CA PRO A 84 10.01 -13.07 -5.55
C PRO A 84 10.13 -12.01 -6.64
N LEU A 85 9.01 -11.60 -7.25
CA LEU A 85 8.98 -10.56 -8.26
C LEU A 85 9.28 -9.18 -7.67
N LEU A 86 8.74 -8.87 -6.49
CA LEU A 86 9.05 -7.65 -5.76
C LEU A 86 10.53 -7.60 -5.36
N GLN A 87 11.11 -8.72 -4.92
CA GLN A 87 12.54 -8.80 -4.63
C GLN A 87 13.40 -8.56 -5.87
N GLN A 88 13.01 -9.11 -7.01
CA GLN A 88 13.70 -8.83 -8.28
C GLN A 88 13.58 -7.34 -8.66
N THR A 89 12.41 -6.75 -8.47
CA THR A 89 12.17 -5.31 -8.71
C THR A 89 13.04 -4.44 -7.78
N GLN A 90 13.20 -4.82 -6.52
CA GLN A 90 14.11 -4.16 -5.59
C GLN A 90 15.55 -4.13 -6.13
N SER A 91 16.03 -5.27 -6.62
CA SER A 91 17.39 -5.36 -7.17
C SER A 91 17.59 -4.44 -8.38
N GLN A 92 16.56 -4.27 -9.21
CA GLN A 92 16.59 -3.35 -10.35
C GLN A 92 16.55 -1.89 -9.90
N LEU A 93 15.66 -1.53 -8.96
CA LEU A 93 15.46 -0.17 -8.49
C LEU A 93 16.64 0.38 -7.67
N SER A 94 17.38 -0.48 -6.96
CA SER A 94 18.47 -0.04 -6.07
C SER A 94 19.59 0.72 -6.80
N GLY A 95 19.84 0.40 -8.06
CA GLY A 95 20.78 1.12 -8.93
C GLY A 95 20.25 2.46 -9.50
N HIS A 96 18.95 2.74 -9.39
CA HIS A 96 18.25 3.85 -10.07
C HIS A 96 17.56 4.82 -9.10
N ARG A 97 18.04 4.95 -7.86
CA ARG A 97 17.38 5.77 -6.82
C ARG A 97 15.92 5.35 -6.62
N GLY A 98 15.65 4.05 -6.54
CA GLY A 98 14.34 3.52 -6.25
C GLY A 98 14.39 2.49 -5.13
N THR A 99 13.25 2.09 -4.64
CA THR A 99 13.10 1.03 -3.64
C THR A 99 11.68 0.45 -3.67
N VAL A 100 11.55 -0.80 -3.27
CA VAL A 100 10.28 -1.34 -2.79
C VAL A 100 10.14 -0.92 -1.31
N LEU A 101 8.94 -0.60 -0.87
CA LEU A 101 8.57 -0.44 0.53
C LEU A 101 7.41 -1.39 0.80
N GLY A 102 7.67 -2.45 1.55
CA GLY A 102 6.62 -3.36 1.99
C GLY A 102 5.95 -2.82 3.26
N VAL A 103 4.62 -2.93 3.29
CA VAL A 103 3.79 -2.53 4.44
C VAL A 103 2.97 -3.74 4.87
N THR A 104 3.29 -4.31 6.04
CA THR A 104 2.49 -5.41 6.56
C THR A 104 1.19 -4.88 7.13
N TYR A 105 0.07 -5.48 6.69
CA TYR A 105 -1.28 -5.06 7.06
C TYR A 105 -1.90 -6.02 8.07
N ARG A 106 -2.17 -5.53 9.30
CA ARG A 106 -2.85 -6.27 10.37
C ARG A 106 -2.31 -7.69 10.58
N ASP A 107 -0.99 -7.80 10.59
CA ASP A 107 -0.29 -9.07 10.69
C ASP A 107 0.56 -9.13 11.97
N THR A 108 0.89 -10.34 12.44
CA THR A 108 1.78 -10.47 13.58
C THR A 108 3.22 -10.17 13.18
N THR A 109 4.01 -9.64 14.12
CA THR A 109 5.42 -9.32 13.84
C THR A 109 6.25 -10.56 13.55
N SER A 110 5.96 -11.68 14.25
CA SER A 110 6.64 -12.96 14.05
C SER A 110 6.41 -13.50 12.65
N ASP A 111 5.14 -13.62 12.25
CA ASP A 111 4.78 -14.24 10.97
C ASP A 111 5.25 -13.38 9.79
N SER A 112 5.13 -12.03 9.92
CA SER A 112 5.67 -11.11 8.93
C SER A 112 7.21 -11.26 8.78
N ARG A 113 7.96 -11.40 9.88
CA ARG A 113 9.41 -11.61 9.83
C ARG A 113 9.77 -12.96 9.22
N ASP A 114 9.00 -14.00 9.51
CA ASP A 114 9.19 -15.32 8.93
C ASP A 114 8.96 -15.30 7.42
N PHE A 115 7.94 -14.59 6.98
CA PHE A 115 7.69 -14.34 5.56
C PHE A 115 8.89 -13.65 4.89
N VAL A 116 9.38 -12.53 5.45
CA VAL A 116 10.53 -11.78 4.93
C VAL A 116 11.78 -12.69 4.83
N ARG A 117 12.05 -13.51 5.85
CA ARG A 117 13.16 -14.46 5.83
C ARG A 117 12.97 -15.54 4.76
N ARG A 118 11.77 -16.13 4.69
CA ARG A 118 11.43 -17.22 3.75
C ARG A 118 11.62 -16.79 2.31
N TYR A 119 11.16 -15.59 1.95
CA TYR A 119 11.26 -15.05 0.59
C TYR A 119 12.52 -14.21 0.35
N ARG A 120 13.41 -14.12 1.35
CA ARG A 120 14.69 -13.39 1.29
C ARG A 120 14.52 -11.94 0.84
N LEU A 121 13.49 -11.27 1.33
CA LEU A 121 13.21 -9.90 0.99
C LEU A 121 14.26 -8.97 1.63
N THR A 122 14.87 -8.09 0.83
CA THR A 122 15.96 -7.19 1.26
C THR A 122 15.57 -5.73 1.28
N PHE A 123 14.36 -5.41 0.83
CA PHE A 123 13.84 -4.06 0.85
C PHE A 123 13.28 -3.67 2.23
N PRO A 124 13.11 -2.37 2.50
CA PRO A 124 12.51 -1.89 3.74
C PRO A 124 11.09 -2.41 3.93
N GLU A 125 10.82 -2.87 5.15
CA GLU A 125 9.52 -3.38 5.58
C GLU A 125 9.06 -2.59 6.81
N VAL A 126 7.80 -2.14 6.80
CA VAL A 126 7.17 -1.42 7.91
C VAL A 126 5.84 -2.07 8.30
N ARG A 127 5.34 -1.72 9.49
CA ARG A 127 4.12 -2.30 10.05
C ARG A 127 2.98 -1.29 10.10
N ASP A 128 1.83 -1.66 9.54
CA ASP A 128 0.55 -0.97 9.68
C ASP A 128 -0.40 -1.84 10.50
N GLY A 129 -0.14 -1.89 11.83
CA GLY A 129 -0.83 -2.80 12.75
C GLY A 129 -2.32 -2.46 12.92
N ASP A 130 -2.70 -1.19 12.87
CA ASP A 130 -4.07 -0.70 12.94
C ASP A 130 -4.78 -0.70 11.56
N GLY A 131 -4.01 -0.76 10.48
CA GLY A 131 -4.51 -0.74 9.10
C GLY A 131 -4.94 0.67 8.63
N ASP A 132 -4.60 1.70 9.38
CA ASP A 132 -5.03 3.07 9.05
C ASP A 132 -4.27 3.65 7.87
N PHE A 133 -3.01 3.28 7.70
CA PHE A 133 -2.23 3.70 6.55
C PHE A 133 -2.78 3.06 5.27
N ALA A 134 -3.02 1.76 5.28
CA ALA A 134 -3.64 1.04 4.16
C ALA A 134 -5.05 1.61 3.82
N ARG A 135 -5.84 1.92 4.85
CA ARG A 135 -7.17 2.53 4.66
C ARG A 135 -7.11 3.87 3.94
N ALA A 136 -6.08 4.69 4.18
CA ALA A 136 -5.91 5.97 3.48
C ALA A 136 -5.68 5.80 1.97
N TYR A 137 -5.15 4.64 1.54
CA TYR A 137 -5.01 4.26 0.13
C TYR A 137 -6.25 3.55 -0.42
N GLY A 138 -7.28 3.37 0.42
CA GLY A 138 -8.46 2.59 0.08
C GLY A 138 -8.19 1.09 -0.05
N THR A 139 -7.09 0.62 0.54
CA THR A 139 -6.73 -0.80 0.56
C THR A 139 -7.69 -1.56 1.47
N ASN A 140 -8.38 -2.54 0.89
CA ASN A 140 -9.32 -3.41 1.59
C ASN A 140 -9.10 -4.90 1.26
N GLN A 141 -8.28 -5.20 0.27
CA GLN A 141 -7.86 -6.55 -0.12
C GLN A 141 -6.35 -6.57 -0.26
N LEU A 142 -5.76 -7.76 -0.22
CA LEU A 142 -4.32 -7.94 -0.41
C LEU A 142 -4.04 -8.93 -1.55
N PRO A 143 -2.94 -8.74 -2.25
CA PRO A 143 -2.02 -7.60 -2.20
C PRO A 143 -2.53 -6.38 -2.96
N GLU A 144 -2.01 -5.20 -2.62
CA GLU A 144 -2.20 -4.00 -3.43
C GLU A 144 -0.88 -3.24 -3.55
N THR A 145 -0.61 -2.71 -4.74
CA THR A 145 0.65 -2.03 -5.03
C THR A 145 0.42 -0.67 -5.65
N PHE A 146 1.12 0.33 -5.12
CA PHE A 146 1.10 1.71 -5.57
C PHE A 146 2.51 2.10 -5.98
N VAL A 147 2.68 2.61 -7.19
CA VAL A 147 3.97 3.13 -7.63
C VAL A 147 3.99 4.63 -7.48
N VAL A 148 4.97 5.13 -6.74
CA VAL A 148 5.11 6.53 -6.35
C VAL A 148 6.36 7.09 -7.01
N ASP A 149 6.22 8.26 -7.65
CA ASP A 149 7.32 8.96 -8.30
C ASP A 149 8.23 9.70 -7.31
N ARG A 150 9.30 10.30 -7.82
CA ARG A 150 10.28 11.06 -7.01
C ARG A 150 9.68 12.27 -6.30
N ALA A 151 8.60 12.85 -6.83
CA ALA A 151 7.86 13.95 -6.22
C ALA A 151 6.86 13.49 -5.15
N GLY A 152 6.70 12.17 -4.94
CA GLY A 152 5.76 11.60 -3.98
C GLY A 152 4.32 11.53 -4.49
N ARG A 153 4.11 11.44 -5.81
CA ARG A 153 2.79 11.30 -6.44
C ARG A 153 2.56 9.84 -6.84
N VAL A 154 1.35 9.35 -6.68
CA VAL A 154 0.96 8.02 -7.13
C VAL A 154 0.76 8.05 -8.64
N VAL A 155 1.53 7.25 -9.39
CA VAL A 155 1.49 7.22 -10.86
C VAL A 155 0.90 5.93 -11.42
N ALA A 156 0.86 4.85 -10.62
CA ALA A 156 0.23 3.59 -11.02
C ALA A 156 -0.28 2.83 -9.81
N ILE A 157 -1.33 2.04 -10.01
CA ILE A 157 -2.00 1.24 -8.97
C ILE A 157 -2.28 -0.15 -9.53
N SER A 158 -2.04 -1.19 -8.72
CA SER A 158 -2.54 -2.55 -8.94
C SER A 158 -3.36 -2.98 -7.73
N ARG A 159 -4.62 -3.31 -7.94
CA ARG A 159 -5.53 -3.90 -6.96
C ARG A 159 -5.52 -5.41 -7.14
N GLY A 160 -4.58 -6.08 -6.50
CA GLY A 160 -4.30 -7.50 -6.63
C GLY A 160 -2.84 -7.77 -6.98
N GLU A 161 -2.53 -9.03 -7.26
CA GLU A 161 -1.19 -9.51 -7.59
C GLU A 161 -0.57 -8.73 -8.77
N VAL A 162 0.67 -8.32 -8.62
CA VAL A 162 1.38 -7.57 -9.66
C VAL A 162 2.02 -8.50 -10.69
N SER A 163 2.03 -8.06 -11.95
CA SER A 163 2.77 -8.71 -13.02
C SER A 163 4.10 -8.00 -13.29
N ARG A 164 5.06 -8.74 -13.85
CA ARG A 164 6.35 -8.17 -14.32
C ARG A 164 6.14 -7.02 -15.32
N SER A 165 5.17 -7.13 -16.22
CA SER A 165 4.86 -6.10 -17.20
C SER A 165 4.32 -4.84 -16.56
N PHE A 166 3.47 -4.98 -15.54
CA PHE A 166 2.97 -3.85 -14.76
C PHE A 166 4.11 -3.12 -14.06
N LEU A 167 4.93 -3.82 -13.27
CA LEU A 167 6.03 -3.20 -12.52
C LEU A 167 7.01 -2.48 -13.45
N ARG A 168 7.39 -3.10 -14.57
CA ARG A 168 8.30 -2.47 -15.54
C ARG A 168 7.73 -1.17 -16.12
N ARG A 169 6.46 -1.16 -16.55
CA ARG A 169 5.83 0.06 -17.11
C ARG A 169 5.65 1.13 -16.04
N ALA A 170 5.18 0.74 -14.86
CA ALA A 170 4.88 1.67 -13.79
C ALA A 170 6.15 2.32 -13.21
N THR A 171 7.25 1.57 -13.05
CA THR A 171 8.52 2.13 -12.59
C THR A 171 9.15 3.05 -13.64
N ALA A 172 9.10 2.67 -14.94
CA ALA A 172 9.57 3.55 -16.01
C ALA A 172 8.78 4.88 -16.07
N LEU A 173 7.45 4.82 -15.87
CA LEU A 173 6.62 6.02 -15.77
C LEU A 173 7.03 6.88 -14.57
N ALA A 174 7.26 6.28 -13.40
CA ALA A 174 7.67 6.99 -12.19
C ALA A 174 9.08 7.60 -12.28
N GLU A 175 9.95 7.05 -13.11
CA GLU A 175 11.31 7.58 -13.35
C GLU A 175 11.27 8.80 -14.26
N SER A 176 10.31 8.87 -15.18
CA SER A 176 10.18 9.95 -16.18
C SER A 176 9.30 11.12 -15.72
N ALA A 177 8.52 10.94 -14.65
CA ALA A 177 7.58 11.91 -14.10
C ALA A 177 8.25 12.81 -13.05
#